data_f4882a8b27a1874fbc7bb2c4c23cd497
#
_entry.id   f4882a8b27a1874fbc7bb2c4c23cd497
#
_cell.length_a   1.000
_cell.length_b   1.000
_cell.length_c   1.000
_cell.angle_alpha   90.00
_cell.angle_beta   90.00
_cell.angle_gamma   90.00
#
_symmetry.space_group_name_H-M   'P 1'
#
loop_
_entity.id
_entity.type
_entity.pdbx_description
1 polymer ?
#
loop_
_entity_poly.entity_id
_entity_poly.type
_entity_poly.pdbx_seq_one_letter_code
_entity_poly.pdbx_strand_id
1 'polypeptide(L)'
;MNKQKLPMDCAILKYFTTVDEASVVEVMEALKDEYSDYRPFTRKEVSEVLMTGVVNGMLVETHYELEGDGELKIYYKAGEAERAIINKYLPD
;
A
#
# COMPACT_ATOMS: atom_id res chain seq x y z
N MET A 1 -7.70 12.96 23.49
CA MET A 1 -6.94 13.50 22.42
C MET A 1 -7.11 12.76 21.11
N ASN A 2 -7.30 13.47 20.08
CA ASN A 2 -7.58 12.85 18.79
C ASN A 2 -6.32 12.61 18.03
N LYS A 3 -6.14 11.39 17.62
CA LYS A 3 -5.08 11.04 16.77
C LYS A 3 -5.58 11.11 15.34
N GLN A 4 -4.99 11.97 14.56
CA GLN A 4 -5.44 12.09 13.19
C GLN A 4 -5.00 10.89 12.38
N LYS A 5 -5.93 10.38 11.60
CA LYS A 5 -5.62 9.34 10.65
C LYS A 5 -4.81 9.92 9.50
N LEU A 6 -3.84 9.18 9.02
CA LEU A 6 -3.16 9.56 7.80
C LEU A 6 -4.14 9.49 6.63
N PRO A 7 -3.96 10.28 5.59
CA PRO A 7 -4.66 10.02 4.35
C PRO A 7 -4.39 8.58 3.89
N MET A 8 -5.37 8.00 3.21
CA MET A 8 -5.30 6.58 2.87
C MET A 8 -4.04 6.24 2.08
N ASP A 9 -3.68 7.05 1.09
CA ASP A 9 -2.49 6.77 0.29
C ASP A 9 -1.23 6.82 1.13
N CYS A 10 -1.16 7.75 2.09
CA CYS A 10 -0.01 7.83 2.99
C CYS A 10 0.06 6.60 3.90
N ALA A 11 -1.09 6.16 4.42
CA ALA A 11 -1.12 4.98 5.28
C ALA A 11 -0.68 3.74 4.51
N ILE A 12 -1.09 3.62 3.26
CA ILE A 12 -0.70 2.49 2.43
C ILE A 12 0.81 2.47 2.24
N LEU A 13 1.39 3.61 1.91
CA LEU A 13 2.84 3.66 1.69
C LEU A 13 3.59 3.38 2.98
N LYS A 14 3.14 3.95 4.10
CA LYS A 14 3.80 3.69 5.38
C LYS A 14 3.76 2.22 5.76
N TYR A 15 2.67 1.55 5.41
CA TYR A 15 2.57 0.12 5.69
C TYR A 15 3.76 -0.64 5.08
N PHE A 16 4.20 -0.23 3.90
CA PHE A 16 5.30 -0.92 3.21
C PHE A 16 6.65 -0.69 3.87
N THR A 17 6.75 0.19 4.85
CA THR A 17 7.98 0.29 5.63
C THR A 17 8.01 -0.73 6.75
N THR A 18 6.94 -1.49 6.95
CA THR A 18 6.84 -2.44 8.05
C THR A 18 6.79 -3.90 7.59
N VAL A 19 6.72 -4.16 6.29
CA VAL A 19 6.62 -5.53 5.77
C VAL A 19 7.61 -5.71 4.64
N ASP A 20 7.92 -6.96 4.32
CA ASP A 20 8.84 -7.27 3.22
C ASP A 20 8.17 -7.09 1.87
N GLU A 21 6.96 -7.58 1.73
CA GLU A 21 6.18 -7.37 0.51
C GLU A 21 4.72 -7.63 0.82
N ALA A 22 3.84 -7.13 -0.03
CA ALA A 22 2.42 -7.32 0.15
C ALA A 22 1.69 -7.05 -1.16
N SER A 23 0.54 -7.70 -1.32
CA SER A 23 -0.37 -7.40 -2.41
C SER A 23 -1.49 -6.49 -1.89
N VAL A 24 -2.40 -6.11 -2.80
CA VAL A 24 -3.55 -5.30 -2.41
C VAL A 24 -4.37 -6.00 -1.32
N VAL A 25 -4.41 -7.33 -1.34
CA VAL A 25 -5.18 -8.07 -0.36
C VAL A 25 -4.63 -7.88 1.04
N GLU A 26 -3.31 -8.03 1.21
CA GLU A 26 -2.69 -7.84 2.52
C GLU A 26 -2.78 -6.39 2.98
N VAL A 27 -2.63 -5.45 2.07
CA VAL A 27 -2.75 -4.04 2.42
C VAL A 27 -4.14 -3.74 2.96
N MET A 28 -5.17 -4.21 2.27
CA MET A 28 -6.54 -3.94 2.71
C MET A 28 -6.84 -4.62 4.03
N GLU A 29 -6.33 -5.83 4.21
CA GLU A 29 -6.53 -6.53 5.48
C GLU A 29 -5.87 -5.77 6.63
N ALA A 30 -4.69 -5.24 6.40
CA ALA A 30 -3.96 -4.52 7.45
C ALA A 30 -4.62 -3.20 7.82
N LEU A 31 -5.27 -2.54 6.86
CA LEU A 31 -5.79 -1.20 7.09
C LEU A 31 -7.30 -1.15 7.30
N LYS A 32 -7.98 -2.29 7.25
CA LYS A 32 -9.43 -2.28 7.27
C LYS A 32 -10.00 -1.71 8.56
N ASP A 33 -9.33 -1.89 9.68
CA ASP A 33 -9.85 -1.39 10.95
C ASP A 33 -9.94 0.13 10.98
N GLU A 34 -9.02 0.80 10.28
CA GLU A 34 -9.01 2.25 10.27
C GLU A 34 -9.81 2.85 9.13
N TYR A 35 -9.94 2.12 8.02
CA TYR A 35 -10.47 2.72 6.79
C TYR A 35 -11.70 2.00 6.25
N SER A 36 -12.25 1.01 6.97
CA SER A 36 -13.33 0.21 6.42
C SER A 36 -14.57 1.03 6.07
N ASP A 37 -14.84 2.12 6.79
CA ASP A 37 -16.01 2.96 6.51
C ASP A 37 -15.64 4.18 5.66
N TYR A 38 -14.42 4.24 5.16
CA TYR A 38 -13.99 5.29 4.26
C TYR A 38 -14.33 4.88 2.83
N ARG A 39 -15.16 5.65 2.16
CA ARG A 39 -15.68 5.28 0.85
C ARG A 39 -14.62 4.88 -0.16
N PRO A 40 -13.52 5.64 -0.31
CA PRO A 40 -12.49 5.24 -1.28
C PRO A 40 -11.68 4.02 -0.90
N PHE A 41 -11.95 3.39 0.24
CA PHE A 41 -11.22 2.20 0.64
C PHE A 41 -11.77 0.99 -0.10
N THR A 42 -11.41 0.86 -1.38
CA THR A 42 -11.83 -0.24 -2.23
C THR A 42 -10.60 -0.85 -2.88
N ARG A 43 -10.76 -2.08 -3.36
CA ARG A 43 -9.65 -2.77 -4.01
C ARG A 43 -9.13 -1.96 -5.21
N LYS A 44 -10.04 -1.37 -5.97
CA LYS A 44 -9.65 -0.57 -7.12
C LYS A 44 -8.81 0.63 -6.72
N GLU A 45 -9.29 1.39 -5.72
CA GLU A 45 -8.59 2.61 -5.31
C GLU A 45 -7.25 2.28 -4.66
N VAL A 46 -7.22 1.24 -3.82
CA VAL A 46 -5.97 0.83 -3.20
C VAL A 46 -4.98 0.38 -4.26
N SER A 47 -5.44 -0.38 -5.25
CA SER A 47 -4.57 -0.81 -6.35
C SER A 47 -3.99 0.38 -7.10
N GLU A 48 -4.79 1.43 -7.30
CA GLU A 48 -4.30 2.63 -7.98
C GLU A 48 -3.22 3.33 -7.19
N VAL A 49 -3.37 3.37 -5.85
CA VAL A 49 -2.34 3.94 -5.01
C VAL A 49 -1.04 3.15 -5.14
N LEU A 50 -1.14 1.82 -5.17
CA LEU A 50 0.05 0.98 -5.31
C LEU A 50 0.75 1.23 -6.63
N MET A 51 -0.01 1.31 -7.72
CA MET A 51 0.56 1.57 -9.03
C MET A 51 1.20 2.95 -9.11
N THR A 52 0.55 3.94 -8.52
CA THR A 52 1.11 5.28 -8.45
C THR A 52 2.40 5.30 -7.64
N GLY A 53 2.44 4.51 -6.56
CA GLY A 53 3.66 4.39 -5.76
C GLY A 53 4.83 3.86 -6.57
N VAL A 54 4.56 2.91 -7.46
CA VAL A 54 5.62 2.39 -8.34
C VAL A 54 6.11 3.48 -9.29
N VAL A 55 5.18 4.21 -9.91
CA VAL A 55 5.53 5.28 -10.84
C VAL A 55 6.36 6.34 -10.15
N ASN A 56 6.05 6.64 -8.90
CA ASN A 56 6.75 7.69 -8.15
C ASN A 56 8.02 7.20 -7.46
N GLY A 57 8.41 5.97 -7.67
CA GLY A 57 9.66 5.46 -7.10
C GLY A 57 9.59 5.08 -5.64
N MET A 58 8.40 4.94 -5.09
CA MET A 58 8.23 4.59 -3.67
C MET A 58 7.99 3.11 -3.45
N LEU A 59 7.62 2.38 -4.49
CA LEU A 59 7.40 0.94 -4.43
C LEU A 59 7.98 0.29 -5.67
N VAL A 60 8.22 -1.01 -5.58
CA VAL A 60 8.57 -1.81 -6.75
C VAL A 60 7.68 -3.04 -6.77
N GLU A 61 7.36 -3.51 -7.96
CA GLU A 61 6.66 -4.79 -8.11
C GLU A 61 7.67 -5.91 -7.95
N THR A 62 7.31 -6.94 -7.18
CA THR A 62 8.21 -8.06 -6.96
C THR A 62 7.83 -9.25 -7.81
N HIS A 63 6.56 -9.60 -7.84
CA HIS A 63 6.08 -10.73 -8.65
C HIS A 63 4.56 -10.68 -8.68
N TYR A 64 3.97 -11.58 -9.43
CA TYR A 64 2.51 -11.68 -9.47
C TYR A 64 2.12 -13.15 -9.44
N GLU A 65 0.86 -13.38 -9.08
CA GLU A 65 0.27 -14.69 -9.07
C GLU A 65 -1.09 -14.63 -9.76
N LEU A 66 -1.41 -15.70 -10.47
CA LEU A 66 -2.72 -15.82 -11.08
C LEU A 66 -3.65 -16.49 -10.09
N GLU A 67 -4.75 -15.83 -9.76
CA GLU A 67 -5.71 -16.41 -8.83
C GLU A 67 -6.67 -17.34 -9.56
N GLY A 68 -7.38 -18.15 -8.79
CA GLY A 68 -8.26 -19.17 -9.36
C GLY A 68 -9.34 -18.62 -10.26
N ASP A 69 -9.74 -17.36 -10.05
CA ASP A 69 -10.76 -16.72 -10.87
C ASP A 69 -10.19 -15.99 -12.07
N GLY A 70 -8.88 -16.14 -12.33
CA GLY A 70 -8.23 -15.46 -13.44
C GLY A 70 -7.73 -14.08 -13.11
N GLU A 71 -7.93 -13.60 -11.91
CA GLU A 71 -7.46 -12.30 -11.49
C GLU A 71 -5.96 -12.32 -11.22
N LEU A 72 -5.33 -11.22 -11.54
CA LEU A 72 -3.89 -11.07 -11.30
C LEU A 72 -3.67 -10.43 -9.95
N LYS A 73 -2.84 -11.07 -9.13
CA LYS A 73 -2.50 -10.55 -7.82
C LYS A 73 -1.04 -10.13 -7.86
N ILE A 74 -0.80 -8.84 -7.79
CA ILE A 74 0.54 -8.28 -7.91
C ILE A 74 1.07 -7.97 -6.52
N TYR A 75 2.32 -8.34 -6.27
CA TYR A 75 3.00 -8.06 -5.01
C TYR A 75 3.95 -6.90 -5.20
N TYR A 76 4.06 -6.09 -4.15
CA TYR A 76 4.89 -4.89 -4.14
C TYR A 76 5.77 -4.91 -2.90
N LYS A 77 6.84 -4.13 -2.95
CA LYS A 77 7.67 -3.91 -1.77
C LYS A 77 8.29 -2.53 -1.84
N ALA A 78 8.76 -2.05 -0.69
CA ALA A 78 9.63 -0.89 -0.62
C ALA A 78 10.98 -1.39 -0.14
N GLY A 79 11.96 -1.38 -1.04
CA GLY A 79 13.33 -1.72 -0.67
C GLY A 79 13.95 -0.58 0.11
N GLU A 80 15.24 -0.69 0.38
CA GLU A 80 15.91 0.30 1.22
C GLU A 80 15.79 1.70 0.65
N ALA A 81 16.01 1.85 -0.66
CA ALA A 81 15.92 3.16 -1.30
C ALA A 81 14.51 3.71 -1.26
N GLU A 82 13.52 2.86 -1.54
CA GLU A 82 12.12 3.29 -1.53
C GLU A 82 11.65 3.65 -0.13
N ARG A 83 12.07 2.89 0.88
CA ARG A 83 11.71 3.22 2.26
C ARG A 83 12.28 4.57 2.67
N ALA A 84 13.49 4.88 2.23
CA ALA A 84 14.08 6.18 2.52
C ALA A 84 13.24 7.30 1.93
N ILE A 85 12.73 7.11 0.70
CA ILE A 85 11.89 8.10 0.07
C ILE A 85 10.57 8.25 0.83
N ILE A 86 9.94 7.13 1.17
CA ILE A 86 8.67 7.17 1.91
C ILE A 86 8.86 7.90 3.24
N ASN A 87 9.92 7.56 3.96
CA ASN A 87 10.14 8.15 5.29
C ASN A 87 10.51 9.62 5.20
N LYS A 88 11.08 10.05 4.09
CA LYS A 88 11.37 11.45 3.88
C LYS A 88 10.09 12.28 3.73
N TYR A 89 9.11 11.75 2.98
CA TYR A 89 7.87 12.48 2.73
C TYR A 89 6.82 12.25 3.80
N LEU A 90 6.92 11.13 4.53
CA LEU A 90 5.92 10.77 5.53
C LEU A 90 6.62 10.44 6.86
N PRO A 91 7.27 11.42 7.47
CA PRO A 91 7.95 11.14 8.74
C PRO A 91 6.93 10.86 9.83
N ASP A 92 7.31 10.13 10.83
CA ASP A 92 6.45 9.81 11.96
C ASP A 92 6.14 11.00 12.82
#